data_446e899d8788f8413f2e9147b24a48a2
#
_entry.id   446e899d8788f8413f2e9147b24a48a2
#
_cell.length_a   1.000
_cell.length_b   1.000
_cell.length_c   1.000
_cell.angle_alpha   90.00
_cell.angle_beta   90.00
_cell.angle_gamma   90.00
#
_symmetry.space_group_name_H-M   'P 1'
#
loop_
_entity.id
_entity.type
_entity.pdbx_description
1 polymer ?
#
loop_
_entity_poly.entity_id
_entity_poly.type
_entity_poly.pdbx_seq_one_letter_code
_entity_poly.pdbx_strand_id
1 'polypeptide(L)'
;MANKLDTTTRAMILNLLVEGSSMRSISRVTGVSINTVTKLLVDAGNACLDFHDATVRGLKSKRVECDEIWSFCYAKEKNADDAKMPTFAGDVWTWTSICADSKLICNWFVGGRDAEFANRFMLDLADRLDNRVQLTTDGHKPYLQAVENAFGNEIDFAQLVKLYGSAPGGKGAQGKYSPAECTGIKKKARVGNPDEAKVSTSYAERQNLTMRMSMRRFTRLTNAFSKKFDNHCHVLALYFVHYNFCRQHKSLGGISPAMEAGISNELLDMKFVVGLIDTNAPKPNRPKTYKKRAK
;
A
#
# COMPACT_ATOMS: atom_id res chain seq x y z
N MET A 1 -36.67 -0.54 0.54
CA MET A 1 -35.34 -0.82 1.17
C MET A 1 -34.30 -0.80 0.07
N ALA A 2 -33.21 -0.08 0.23
CA ALA A 2 -32.11 -0.21 -0.72
C ALA A 2 -31.59 -1.66 -0.62
N ASN A 3 -31.62 -2.42 -1.73
CA ASN A 3 -31.12 -3.78 -1.78
C ASN A 3 -29.62 -3.77 -1.50
N LYS A 4 -29.22 -4.19 -0.31
CA LYS A 4 -27.82 -4.44 0.03
C LYS A 4 -27.40 -5.71 -0.68
N LEU A 5 -26.29 -5.67 -1.40
CA LEU A 5 -25.71 -6.89 -2.00
C LEU A 5 -25.40 -7.91 -0.89
N ASP A 6 -25.60 -9.17 -1.19
CA ASP A 6 -25.26 -10.26 -0.29
C ASP A 6 -23.73 -10.33 -0.05
N THR A 7 -23.33 -11.00 1.02
CA THR A 7 -21.92 -11.11 1.44
C THR A 7 -21.07 -11.78 0.37
N THR A 8 -21.58 -12.79 -0.32
CA THR A 8 -20.82 -13.53 -1.34
C THR A 8 -20.51 -12.67 -2.55
N THR A 9 -21.52 -11.94 -3.05
CA THR A 9 -21.35 -11.00 -4.17
C THR A 9 -20.38 -9.88 -3.81
N ARG A 10 -20.47 -9.30 -2.59
CA ARG A 10 -19.53 -8.28 -2.12
C ARG A 10 -18.10 -8.82 -2.01
N ALA A 11 -17.91 -9.99 -1.42
CA ALA A 11 -16.60 -10.63 -1.31
C ALA A 11 -15.98 -10.93 -2.69
N MET A 12 -16.79 -11.39 -3.64
CA MET A 12 -16.36 -11.60 -5.03
C MET A 12 -15.88 -10.30 -5.68
N ILE A 13 -16.61 -9.20 -5.52
CA ILE A 13 -16.22 -7.89 -6.04
C ILE A 13 -14.88 -7.44 -5.43
N LEU A 14 -14.70 -7.58 -4.11
CA LEU A 14 -13.46 -7.24 -3.42
C LEU A 14 -12.28 -8.09 -3.91
N ASN A 15 -12.46 -9.39 -4.10
CA ASN A 15 -11.45 -10.27 -4.70
C ASN A 15 -11.05 -9.79 -6.11
N LEU A 16 -12.02 -9.49 -6.97
CA LEU A 16 -11.72 -8.99 -8.32
C LEU A 16 -10.97 -7.65 -8.29
N LEU A 17 -11.20 -6.80 -7.29
CA LEU A 17 -10.47 -5.53 -7.12
C LEU A 17 -9.00 -5.75 -6.77
N VAL A 18 -8.69 -6.67 -5.85
CA VAL A 18 -7.30 -6.97 -5.44
C VAL A 18 -6.55 -7.80 -6.47
N GLU A 19 -7.24 -8.52 -7.34
CA GLU A 19 -6.69 -9.21 -8.51
C GLU A 19 -6.52 -8.29 -9.73
N GLY A 20 -6.68 -6.98 -9.56
CA GLY A 20 -6.39 -5.98 -10.59
C GLY A 20 -7.45 -5.80 -11.66
N SER A 21 -8.65 -6.35 -11.48
CA SER A 21 -9.77 -6.12 -12.38
C SER A 21 -10.23 -4.66 -12.35
N SER A 22 -10.53 -4.09 -13.52
CA SER A 22 -11.04 -2.72 -13.56
C SER A 22 -12.49 -2.68 -13.05
N MET A 23 -12.91 -1.57 -12.42
CA MET A 23 -14.29 -1.39 -11.95
C MET A 23 -15.32 -1.61 -13.06
N ARG A 24 -15.00 -1.22 -14.31
CA ARG A 24 -15.86 -1.49 -15.48
C ARG A 24 -15.93 -2.97 -15.81
N SER A 25 -14.80 -3.70 -15.70
CA SER A 25 -14.79 -5.15 -15.90
C SER A 25 -15.63 -5.84 -14.82
N ILE A 26 -15.43 -5.46 -13.57
CA ILE A 26 -16.20 -6.00 -12.43
C ILE A 26 -17.71 -5.77 -12.64
N SER A 27 -18.10 -4.56 -13.02
CA SER A 27 -19.51 -4.24 -13.31
C SER A 27 -20.09 -5.14 -14.42
N ARG A 28 -19.34 -5.39 -15.51
CA ARG A 28 -19.82 -6.29 -16.58
C ARG A 28 -19.92 -7.75 -16.16
N VAL A 29 -18.95 -8.23 -15.37
CA VAL A 29 -18.87 -9.63 -14.93
C VAL A 29 -19.92 -9.95 -13.87
N THR A 30 -20.16 -9.02 -12.95
CA THR A 30 -21.06 -9.23 -11.81
C THR A 30 -22.48 -8.73 -12.05
N GLY A 31 -22.72 -7.95 -13.12
CA GLY A 31 -24.00 -7.25 -13.33
C GLY A 31 -24.26 -6.10 -12.36
N VAL A 32 -23.32 -5.83 -11.44
CA VAL A 32 -23.48 -4.77 -10.42
C VAL A 32 -23.08 -3.42 -11.00
N SER A 33 -23.87 -2.38 -10.70
CA SER A 33 -23.57 -1.00 -11.12
C SER A 33 -22.16 -0.56 -10.70
N ILE A 34 -21.46 0.13 -11.61
CA ILE A 34 -20.13 0.68 -11.32
C ILE A 34 -20.13 1.61 -10.10
N ASN A 35 -21.21 2.34 -9.85
CA ASN A 35 -21.35 3.20 -8.68
C ASN A 35 -21.40 2.38 -7.39
N THR A 36 -22.06 1.24 -7.41
CA THR A 36 -22.11 0.29 -6.29
C THR A 36 -20.73 -0.34 -6.04
N VAL A 37 -20.02 -0.73 -7.11
CA VAL A 37 -18.63 -1.23 -7.02
C VAL A 37 -17.72 -0.16 -6.42
N THR A 38 -17.84 1.10 -6.87
CA THR A 38 -17.04 2.21 -6.35
C THR A 38 -17.35 2.49 -4.88
N LYS A 39 -18.65 2.50 -4.51
CA LYS A 39 -19.04 2.68 -3.11
C LYS A 39 -18.49 1.55 -2.24
N LEU A 40 -18.60 0.30 -2.67
CA LEU A 40 -18.06 -0.84 -1.94
C LEU A 40 -16.54 -0.74 -1.75
N LEU A 41 -15.81 -0.24 -2.76
CA LEU A 41 -14.36 0.02 -2.61
C LEU A 41 -14.07 1.07 -1.54
N VAL A 42 -14.83 2.17 -1.51
CA VAL A 42 -14.64 3.23 -0.50
C VAL A 42 -14.94 2.69 0.89
N ASP A 43 -16.08 2.00 1.06
CA ASP A 43 -16.46 1.41 2.34
C ASP A 43 -15.41 0.38 2.81
N ALA A 44 -14.91 -0.46 1.91
CA ALA A 44 -13.86 -1.45 2.21
C ALA A 44 -12.52 -0.79 2.54
N GLY A 45 -12.14 0.26 1.78
CA GLY A 45 -10.89 0.97 1.99
C GLY A 45 -10.81 1.62 3.37
N ASN A 46 -11.89 2.28 3.80
CA ASN A 46 -11.98 2.85 5.14
C ASN A 46 -11.91 1.76 6.22
N ALA A 47 -12.72 0.71 6.10
CA ALA A 47 -12.73 -0.38 7.08
C ALA A 47 -11.38 -1.11 7.16
N CYS A 48 -10.68 -1.29 6.03
CA CYS A 48 -9.35 -1.88 5.99
C CYS A 48 -8.29 -0.96 6.60
N LEU A 49 -8.38 0.35 6.40
CA LEU A 49 -7.45 1.31 6.99
C LEU A 49 -7.57 1.27 8.52
N ASP A 50 -8.79 1.39 9.05
CA ASP A 50 -9.06 1.35 10.49
C ASP A 50 -8.62 0.00 11.10
N PHE A 51 -8.91 -1.11 10.43
CA PHE A 51 -8.52 -2.45 10.87
C PHE A 51 -7.00 -2.61 10.90
N HIS A 52 -6.29 -2.20 9.85
CA HIS A 52 -4.84 -2.30 9.81
C HIS A 52 -4.20 -1.42 10.87
N ASP A 53 -4.68 -0.19 11.04
CA ASP A 53 -4.15 0.74 12.02
C ASP A 53 -4.31 0.23 13.45
N ALA A 54 -5.44 -0.38 13.77
CA ALA A 54 -5.70 -0.96 15.09
C ALA A 54 -4.95 -2.28 15.34
N THR A 55 -4.69 -3.09 14.29
CA THR A 55 -4.21 -4.48 14.45
C THR A 55 -2.69 -4.59 14.27
N VAL A 56 -2.11 -3.81 13.33
CA VAL A 56 -0.68 -3.89 13.02
C VAL A 56 0.09 -2.93 13.92
N ARG A 57 0.22 -3.33 15.19
CA ARG A 57 0.89 -2.61 16.28
C ARG A 57 1.69 -3.57 17.16
N GLY A 58 2.65 -3.05 17.91
CA GLY A 58 3.46 -3.86 18.83
C GLY A 58 4.30 -4.91 18.09
N LEU A 59 4.77 -4.60 16.89
CA LEU A 59 5.46 -5.53 16.03
C LEU A 59 6.86 -5.84 16.55
N LYS A 60 7.17 -7.12 16.71
CA LYS A 60 8.52 -7.62 17.01
C LYS A 60 9.21 -8.05 15.72
N SER A 61 9.84 -7.09 15.04
CA SER A 61 10.55 -7.31 13.80
C SER A 61 12.06 -7.26 14.01
N LYS A 62 12.82 -8.11 13.32
CA LYS A 62 14.28 -8.03 13.32
C LYS A 62 14.80 -7.07 12.28
N ARG A 63 14.18 -7.09 11.10
CA ARG A 63 14.61 -6.31 9.93
C ARG A 63 13.42 -5.73 9.21
N VAL A 64 13.51 -4.46 8.88
CA VAL A 64 12.52 -3.74 8.09
C VAL A 64 13.20 -3.12 6.88
N GLU A 65 12.61 -3.27 5.70
CA GLU A 65 13.04 -2.62 4.47
C GLU A 65 11.99 -1.61 4.03
N CYS A 66 12.42 -0.44 3.57
CA CYS A 66 11.53 0.61 3.05
C CYS A 66 11.90 1.00 1.63
N ASP A 67 10.89 1.28 0.83
CA ASP A 67 11.03 1.79 -0.55
C ASP A 67 9.76 2.55 -0.96
N GLU A 68 9.83 3.34 -2.04
CA GLU A 68 8.70 4.05 -2.61
C GLU A 68 8.40 3.57 -4.03
N ILE A 69 7.11 3.52 -4.34
CA ILE A 69 6.63 3.23 -5.69
C ILE A 69 5.87 4.43 -6.26
N TRP A 70 6.28 4.85 -7.46
CA TRP A 70 5.63 5.93 -8.19
C TRP A 70 4.34 5.47 -8.88
N SER A 71 3.36 6.35 -8.84
CA SER A 71 2.13 6.30 -9.64
C SER A 71 1.69 7.74 -9.97
N PHE A 72 0.50 7.92 -10.53
CA PHE A 72 -0.10 9.23 -10.69
C PHE A 72 -1.62 9.15 -10.59
N CYS A 73 -2.23 10.26 -10.20
CA CYS A 73 -3.67 10.43 -10.18
C CYS A 73 -4.09 11.50 -11.17
N TYR A 74 -5.14 11.26 -11.96
CA TYR A 74 -5.72 12.13 -12.95
C TYR A 74 -4.81 12.38 -14.15
N ALA A 75 -3.68 13.06 -13.98
CA ALA A 75 -2.65 13.30 -14.98
C ALA A 75 -1.26 13.20 -14.36
N LYS A 76 -0.22 12.94 -15.16
CA LYS A 76 1.17 13.07 -14.71
C LYS A 76 1.49 14.54 -14.49
N GLU A 77 2.30 14.84 -13.48
CA GLU A 77 2.71 16.20 -13.12
C GLU A 77 3.16 17.04 -14.34
N LYS A 78 4.05 16.49 -15.14
CA LYS A 78 4.55 17.14 -16.36
C LYS A 78 3.50 17.47 -17.44
N ASN A 79 2.30 16.92 -17.35
CA ASN A 79 1.17 17.15 -18.25
C ASN A 79 0.02 17.87 -17.54
N ALA A 80 0.28 18.32 -16.32
CA ALA A 80 -0.69 19.00 -15.50
C ALA A 80 -0.87 20.44 -15.96
N ASP A 81 -2.11 20.87 -16.10
CA ASP A 81 -2.49 22.28 -16.18
C ASP A 81 -3.08 22.64 -14.82
N ASP A 82 -2.29 23.30 -13.98
CA ASP A 82 -2.60 23.58 -12.57
C ASP A 82 -3.96 24.26 -12.39
N ALA A 83 -4.40 25.06 -13.38
CA ALA A 83 -5.68 25.77 -13.34
C ALA A 83 -6.91 24.84 -13.49
N LYS A 84 -6.71 23.59 -13.98
CA LYS A 84 -7.80 22.64 -14.28
C LYS A 84 -7.73 21.34 -13.50
N MET A 85 -6.72 21.18 -12.63
CA MET A 85 -6.48 19.94 -11.91
C MET A 85 -7.31 19.85 -10.64
N PRO A 86 -7.88 18.66 -10.36
CA PRO A 86 -8.42 18.37 -9.02
C PRO A 86 -7.31 18.43 -7.96
N THR A 87 -7.68 18.78 -6.75
CA THR A 87 -6.78 18.67 -5.59
C THR A 87 -6.16 17.26 -5.51
N PHE A 88 -4.85 17.16 -5.26
CA PHE A 88 -4.08 15.91 -5.24
C PHE A 88 -4.00 15.16 -6.59
N ALA A 89 -4.23 15.83 -7.72
CA ALA A 89 -3.83 15.31 -9.02
C ALA A 89 -2.32 15.49 -9.23
N GLY A 90 -1.72 14.68 -10.08
CA GLY A 90 -0.29 14.71 -10.34
C GLY A 90 0.43 13.42 -9.98
N ASP A 91 1.72 13.51 -9.80
CA ASP A 91 2.56 12.38 -9.39
C ASP A 91 2.30 12.04 -7.92
N VAL A 92 2.13 10.75 -7.66
CA VAL A 92 1.80 10.21 -6.33
C VAL A 92 2.75 9.07 -5.99
N TRP A 93 3.34 9.12 -4.82
CA TRP A 93 4.24 8.10 -4.31
C TRP A 93 3.57 7.32 -3.19
N THR A 94 3.77 6.02 -3.21
CA THR A 94 3.36 5.13 -2.12
C THR A 94 4.61 4.63 -1.43
N TRP A 95 4.82 5.06 -0.20
CA TRP A 95 5.86 4.61 0.70
C TRP A 95 5.41 3.32 1.35
N THR A 96 6.28 2.34 1.47
CA THR A 96 5.97 1.05 2.09
C THR A 96 7.12 0.59 2.97
N SER A 97 6.81 0.03 4.13
CA SER A 97 7.74 -0.72 4.96
C SER A 97 7.32 -2.18 5.03
N ILE A 98 8.29 -3.07 4.90
CA ILE A 98 8.07 -4.52 4.94
C ILE A 98 9.02 -5.17 5.94
N CYS A 99 8.48 -6.00 6.82
CA CYS A 99 9.30 -6.88 7.64
C CYS A 99 9.96 -7.94 6.74
N ALA A 100 11.30 -7.98 6.73
CA ALA A 100 12.04 -8.89 5.86
C ALA A 100 11.84 -10.36 6.20
N ASP A 101 11.49 -10.67 7.45
CA ASP A 101 11.30 -12.04 7.92
C ASP A 101 9.87 -12.52 7.67
N SER A 102 8.86 -11.85 8.21
CA SER A 102 7.44 -12.23 8.06
C SER A 102 6.80 -11.78 6.74
N LYS A 103 7.44 -10.93 5.95
CA LYS A 103 6.89 -10.29 4.75
C LYS A 103 5.68 -9.37 5.03
N LEU A 104 5.41 -9.08 6.29
CA LEU A 104 4.33 -8.19 6.70
C LEU A 104 4.61 -6.77 6.22
N ILE A 105 3.64 -6.13 5.58
CA ILE A 105 3.65 -4.68 5.38
C ILE A 105 3.32 -4.06 6.74
N CYS A 106 4.31 -3.41 7.35
CA CYS A 106 4.14 -2.79 8.66
C CYS A 106 3.30 -1.52 8.58
N ASN A 107 3.61 -0.67 7.60
CA ASN A 107 2.82 0.51 7.27
C ASN A 107 2.99 0.92 5.80
N TRP A 108 2.16 1.85 5.37
CA TRP A 108 2.30 2.56 4.09
C TRP A 108 1.82 3.99 4.24
N PHE A 109 2.31 4.85 3.36
CA PHE A 109 1.88 6.24 3.26
C PHE A 109 1.74 6.67 1.80
N VAL A 110 0.76 7.52 1.48
CA VAL A 110 0.49 7.93 0.10
C VAL A 110 0.57 9.45 0.00
N GLY A 111 1.42 9.96 -0.89
CA GLY A 111 1.56 11.40 -1.07
C GLY A 111 2.74 11.81 -1.92
N GLY A 112 3.40 12.89 -1.55
CA GLY A 112 4.61 13.39 -2.21
C GLY A 112 5.86 12.55 -1.91
N ARG A 113 6.99 12.93 -2.50
CA ARG A 113 8.30 12.31 -2.27
C ARG A 113 9.28 13.29 -1.64
N ASP A 114 8.84 13.99 -0.64
CA ASP A 114 9.61 15.00 0.07
C ASP A 114 9.86 14.64 1.55
N ALA A 115 10.50 15.55 2.27
CA ALA A 115 10.87 15.33 3.67
C ALA A 115 9.67 15.25 4.61
N GLU A 116 8.56 15.95 4.32
CA GLU A 116 7.36 15.93 5.15
C GLU A 116 6.72 14.53 5.13
N PHE A 117 6.55 13.97 3.92
CA PHE A 117 5.98 12.62 3.76
C PHE A 117 6.90 11.54 4.32
N ALA A 118 8.22 11.66 4.12
CA ALA A 118 9.19 10.75 4.73
C ALA A 118 9.09 10.75 6.27
N ASN A 119 8.98 11.95 6.87
CA ASN A 119 8.89 12.08 8.33
C ASN A 119 7.61 11.46 8.88
N ARG A 120 6.44 11.73 8.27
CA ARG A 120 5.16 11.13 8.68
C ARG A 120 5.19 9.60 8.55
N PHE A 121 5.77 9.08 7.48
CA PHE A 121 5.90 7.65 7.24
C PHE A 121 6.78 6.97 8.30
N MET A 122 7.92 7.57 8.65
CA MET A 122 8.83 7.01 9.66
C MET A 122 8.30 7.11 11.08
N LEU A 123 7.60 8.21 11.43
CA LEU A 123 6.95 8.34 12.74
C LEU A 123 5.88 7.27 12.95
N ASP A 124 5.03 7.03 11.94
CA ASP A 124 4.03 5.96 12.02
C ASP A 124 4.67 4.57 12.08
N LEU A 125 5.78 4.34 11.36
CA LEU A 125 6.52 3.08 11.46
C LEU A 125 7.09 2.87 12.87
N ALA A 126 7.69 3.89 13.47
CA ALA A 126 8.25 3.82 14.81
C ALA A 126 7.18 3.48 15.86
N ASP A 127 5.99 4.07 15.73
CA ASP A 127 4.85 3.82 16.63
C ASP A 127 4.26 2.39 16.51
N ARG A 128 4.61 1.65 15.47
CA ARG A 128 4.19 0.26 15.25
C ARG A 128 5.17 -0.79 15.76
N LEU A 129 6.42 -0.42 15.97
CA LEU A 129 7.49 -1.34 16.36
C LEU A 129 7.67 -1.36 17.88
N ASP A 130 7.83 -2.55 18.44
CA ASP A 130 7.96 -2.78 19.91
C ASP A 130 9.41 -3.12 20.30
N ASN A 131 10.34 -3.14 19.35
CA ASN A 131 11.74 -3.44 19.61
C ASN A 131 12.67 -2.69 18.65
N ARG A 132 13.93 -2.56 19.07
CA ARG A 132 15.00 -2.09 18.17
C ARG A 132 15.11 -3.00 16.95
N VAL A 133 15.11 -2.40 15.76
CA VAL A 133 15.15 -3.12 14.47
C VAL A 133 16.34 -2.68 13.63
N GLN A 134 16.77 -3.53 12.71
CA GLN A 134 17.61 -3.10 11.61
C GLN A 134 16.74 -2.58 10.47
N LEU A 135 16.83 -1.29 10.20
CA LEU A 135 16.13 -0.62 9.09
C LEU A 135 17.07 -0.46 7.89
N THR A 136 16.58 -0.81 6.71
CA THR A 136 17.28 -0.53 5.45
C THR A 136 16.37 0.25 4.51
N THR A 137 16.88 1.36 3.98
CA THR A 137 16.23 2.14 2.92
C THR A 137 17.13 2.21 1.69
N ASP A 138 16.60 2.70 0.58
CA ASP A 138 17.41 3.15 -0.54
C ASP A 138 18.21 4.43 -0.18
N GLY A 139 18.91 4.99 -1.18
CA GLY A 139 19.71 6.21 -1.00
C GLY A 139 18.91 7.51 -0.97
N HIS A 140 17.58 7.49 -0.86
CA HIS A 140 16.76 8.70 -0.84
C HIS A 140 17.06 9.55 0.41
N LYS A 141 17.50 10.80 0.18
CA LYS A 141 18.01 11.67 1.25
C LYS A 141 17.02 11.99 2.37
N PRO A 142 15.71 12.22 2.10
CA PRO A 142 14.73 12.51 3.14
C PRO A 142 14.67 11.47 4.27
N TYR A 143 15.01 10.20 4.00
CA TYR A 143 15.08 9.19 5.06
C TYR A 143 16.05 9.52 6.19
N LEU A 144 17.15 10.22 5.91
CA LEU A 144 18.18 10.49 6.92
C LEU A 144 17.58 11.26 8.10
N GLN A 145 16.93 12.39 7.84
CA GLN A 145 16.31 13.21 8.88
C GLN A 145 15.05 12.54 9.45
N ALA A 146 14.24 11.88 8.61
CA ALA A 146 13.01 11.23 9.04
C ALA A 146 13.28 10.07 10.02
N VAL A 147 14.32 9.27 9.79
CA VAL A 147 14.72 8.20 10.70
C VAL A 147 15.28 8.76 12.01
N GLU A 148 16.09 9.81 11.94
CA GLU A 148 16.61 10.49 13.15
C GLU A 148 15.45 11.03 14.01
N ASN A 149 14.47 11.70 13.38
CA ASN A 149 13.32 12.25 14.08
C ASN A 149 12.42 11.17 14.72
N ALA A 150 12.25 10.03 14.06
CA ALA A 150 11.33 8.99 14.49
C ALA A 150 11.96 8.02 15.51
N PHE A 151 13.24 7.72 15.38
CA PHE A 151 13.89 6.66 16.16
C PHE A 151 15.08 7.14 16.99
N GLY A 152 15.64 8.31 16.67
CA GLY A 152 16.89 8.77 17.30
C GLY A 152 17.98 7.71 17.19
N ASN A 153 18.51 7.27 18.34
CA ASN A 153 19.53 6.23 18.43
C ASN A 153 18.97 4.80 18.63
N GLU A 154 17.64 4.64 18.73
CA GLU A 154 17.00 3.35 19.04
C GLU A 154 16.77 2.48 17.77
N ILE A 155 17.67 2.59 16.81
CA ILE A 155 17.59 1.85 15.54
C ILE A 155 19.00 1.49 15.05
N ASP A 156 19.09 0.40 14.27
CA ASP A 156 20.29 0.08 13.48
C ASP A 156 19.98 0.40 12.02
N PHE A 157 20.35 1.60 11.57
CA PHE A 157 19.96 2.13 10.27
C PHE A 157 21.07 2.07 9.24
N ALA A 158 20.79 1.51 8.07
CA ALA A 158 21.66 1.52 6.91
C ALA A 158 20.93 1.97 5.64
N GLN A 159 21.67 2.61 4.76
CA GLN A 159 21.21 2.88 3.40
C GLN A 159 21.93 2.01 2.39
N LEU A 160 21.18 1.46 1.43
CA LEU A 160 21.69 0.73 0.28
C LEU A 160 21.60 1.64 -0.95
N VAL A 161 22.75 2.13 -1.40
CA VAL A 161 22.82 3.03 -2.56
C VAL A 161 23.25 2.24 -3.78
N LYS A 162 22.36 2.10 -4.77
CA LYS A 162 22.67 1.51 -6.06
C LYS A 162 23.38 2.51 -6.96
N LEU A 163 24.47 2.10 -7.55
CA LEU A 163 25.21 2.86 -8.55
C LEU A 163 24.77 2.38 -9.93
N TYR A 164 24.39 3.32 -10.77
CA TYR A 164 23.98 3.01 -12.14
C TYR A 164 25.03 3.55 -13.11
N GLY A 165 25.36 2.73 -14.08
CA GLY A 165 26.19 3.13 -15.23
C GLY A 165 25.42 4.03 -16.20
N SER A 166 26.09 4.44 -17.28
CA SER A 166 25.43 5.15 -18.36
C SER A 166 24.36 4.25 -18.99
N ALA A 167 23.17 4.82 -19.22
CA ALA A 167 22.10 4.06 -19.90
C ALA A 167 22.58 3.59 -21.29
N PRO A 168 22.40 2.34 -21.66
CA PRO A 168 22.75 1.86 -23.01
C PRO A 168 21.89 2.59 -24.05
N GLY A 169 22.54 3.20 -25.01
CA GLY A 169 21.89 3.76 -26.20
C GLY A 169 21.31 5.16 -26.02
N GLY A 170 21.86 6.07 -26.81
CA GLY A 170 21.56 7.49 -26.87
C GLY A 170 20.06 7.87 -26.88
N LYS A 171 19.74 9.11 -27.22
CA LYS A 171 18.41 9.78 -27.17
C LYS A 171 17.23 9.08 -27.90
N GLY A 172 17.36 7.80 -28.32
CA GLY A 172 16.33 7.02 -28.99
C GLY A 172 15.30 6.36 -28.05
N ALA A 173 14.21 5.86 -28.60
CA ALA A 173 13.09 5.24 -27.89
C ALA A 173 13.54 4.06 -27.00
N GLN A 174 14.54 3.28 -27.39
CA GLN A 174 15.07 2.17 -26.60
C GLN A 174 15.74 2.63 -25.30
N GLY A 175 16.55 3.71 -25.31
CA GLY A 175 17.20 4.24 -24.11
C GLY A 175 16.21 4.83 -23.08
N LYS A 176 15.00 5.21 -23.52
CA LYS A 176 13.97 5.76 -22.64
C LYS A 176 13.31 4.72 -21.74
N TYR A 177 13.30 3.46 -22.15
CA TYR A 177 12.60 2.39 -21.46
C TYR A 177 13.52 1.31 -20.89
N SER A 178 14.80 1.33 -21.24
CA SER A 178 15.80 0.44 -20.67
C SER A 178 16.39 1.09 -19.43
N PRO A 179 16.26 0.48 -18.25
CA PRO A 179 16.91 0.99 -17.05
C PRO A 179 18.43 0.94 -17.23
N ALA A 180 19.15 1.92 -16.68
CA ALA A 180 20.60 1.85 -16.60
C ALA A 180 21.04 0.60 -15.82
N GLU A 181 22.11 -0.04 -16.26
CA GLU A 181 22.64 -1.21 -15.58
C GLU A 181 23.17 -0.82 -14.20
N CYS A 182 22.84 -1.61 -13.17
CA CYS A 182 23.39 -1.44 -11.84
C CYS A 182 24.84 -1.94 -11.85
N THR A 183 25.79 -1.00 -11.77
CA THR A 183 27.24 -1.25 -11.82
C THR A 183 27.84 -1.53 -10.46
N GLY A 184 27.11 -1.28 -9.38
CA GLY A 184 27.60 -1.51 -8.03
C GLY A 184 26.59 -1.12 -6.96
N ILE A 185 26.89 -1.54 -5.73
CA ILE A 185 26.09 -1.25 -4.55
C ILE A 185 27.01 -0.71 -3.46
N LYS A 186 26.60 0.38 -2.80
CA LYS A 186 27.26 0.89 -1.61
C LYS A 186 26.32 0.77 -0.42
N LYS A 187 26.73 0.03 0.59
CA LYS A 187 26.06 -0.04 1.88
C LYS A 187 26.65 1.02 2.81
N LYS A 188 25.82 1.79 3.47
CA LYS A 188 26.24 2.88 4.37
C LYS A 188 25.51 2.75 5.68
N ALA A 189 26.22 2.33 6.74
CA ALA A 189 25.70 2.45 8.10
C ALA A 189 25.50 3.94 8.44
N ARG A 190 24.39 4.28 9.05
CA ARG A 190 24.00 5.65 9.40
C ARG A 190 23.82 5.84 10.90
N VAL A 191 23.12 4.91 11.56
CA VAL A 191 22.87 4.92 13.00
C VAL A 191 23.06 3.51 13.54
N GLY A 192 23.57 3.38 14.76
CA GLY A 192 23.74 2.11 15.44
C GLY A 192 24.80 1.20 14.80
N ASN A 193 24.55 -0.10 14.85
CA ASN A 193 25.48 -1.12 14.35
C ASN A 193 24.74 -2.13 13.44
N PRO A 194 24.27 -1.73 12.25
CA PRO A 194 23.57 -2.63 11.34
C PRO A 194 24.50 -3.75 10.85
N ASP A 195 23.98 -4.97 10.83
CA ASP A 195 24.63 -6.15 10.23
C ASP A 195 24.73 -5.94 8.71
N GLU A 196 25.92 -5.65 8.21
CA GLU A 196 26.17 -5.33 6.80
C GLU A 196 25.75 -6.49 5.86
N ALA A 197 25.84 -7.75 6.31
CA ALA A 197 25.42 -8.91 5.52
C ALA A 197 23.91 -8.89 5.25
N LYS A 198 23.12 -8.27 6.14
CA LYS A 198 21.68 -8.20 6.08
C LYS A 198 21.13 -6.86 5.53
N VAL A 199 22.01 -5.93 5.18
CA VAL A 199 21.59 -4.67 4.51
C VAL A 199 21.12 -4.99 3.10
N SER A 200 19.82 -4.86 2.86
CA SER A 200 19.12 -5.19 1.61
C SER A 200 17.85 -4.37 1.47
N THR A 201 17.41 -4.12 0.24
CA THR A 201 16.09 -3.56 -0.13
C THR A 201 15.29 -4.54 -1.00
N SER A 202 15.74 -5.79 -1.10
CA SER A 202 15.20 -6.76 -2.06
C SER A 202 13.74 -7.15 -1.80
N TYR A 203 13.33 -7.20 -0.53
CA TYR A 203 11.93 -7.49 -0.19
C TYR A 203 11.01 -6.31 -0.48
N ALA A 204 11.44 -5.08 -0.20
CA ALA A 204 10.69 -3.88 -0.55
C ALA A 204 10.56 -3.73 -2.08
N GLU A 205 11.64 -3.96 -2.84
CA GLU A 205 11.62 -3.96 -4.30
C GLU A 205 10.73 -5.09 -4.87
N ARG A 206 10.78 -6.27 -4.27
CA ARG A 206 9.89 -7.39 -4.64
C ARG A 206 8.44 -7.06 -4.35
N GLN A 207 8.15 -6.37 -3.25
CA GLN A 207 6.82 -5.90 -2.93
C GLN A 207 6.32 -4.88 -3.95
N ASN A 208 7.15 -3.93 -4.37
CA ASN A 208 6.83 -3.00 -5.44
C ASN A 208 6.51 -3.70 -6.77
N LEU A 209 7.23 -4.79 -7.10
CA LEU A 209 6.89 -5.62 -8.25
C LEU A 209 5.53 -6.32 -8.06
N THR A 210 5.27 -6.87 -6.89
CA THR A 210 3.99 -7.51 -6.56
C THR A 210 2.83 -6.54 -6.67
N MET A 211 2.99 -5.30 -6.21
CA MET A 211 1.99 -4.23 -6.39
C MET A 211 1.71 -3.93 -7.87
N ARG A 212 2.75 -3.89 -8.71
CA ARG A 212 2.58 -3.70 -10.17
C ARG A 212 1.84 -4.85 -10.83
N MET A 213 2.05 -6.07 -10.37
CA MET A 213 1.36 -7.26 -10.88
C MET A 213 -0.12 -7.30 -10.45
N SER A 214 -0.41 -6.94 -9.21
CA SER A 214 -1.74 -7.02 -8.62
C SER A 214 -2.60 -5.78 -8.88
N MET A 215 -2.00 -4.62 -9.14
CA MET A 215 -2.72 -3.36 -9.31
C MET A 215 -2.26 -2.63 -10.56
N ARG A 216 -3.10 -2.64 -11.60
CA ARG A 216 -2.79 -2.04 -12.91
C ARG A 216 -2.45 -0.55 -12.85
N ARG A 217 -2.86 0.17 -11.79
CA ARG A 217 -2.52 1.60 -11.59
C ARG A 217 -1.03 1.86 -11.37
N PHE A 218 -0.28 0.85 -10.97
CA PHE A 218 1.18 0.89 -10.84
C PHE A 218 1.90 0.34 -12.08
N THR A 219 1.17 -0.22 -13.03
CA THR A 219 1.73 -0.73 -14.28
C THR A 219 2.10 0.43 -15.19
N ARG A 220 3.35 0.47 -15.63
CA ARG A 220 3.84 1.48 -16.58
C ARG A 220 3.19 1.30 -17.95
N LEU A 221 3.05 2.40 -18.69
CA LEU A 221 2.59 2.41 -20.09
C LEU A 221 1.15 1.90 -20.30
N THR A 222 0.27 2.08 -19.31
CA THR A 222 -1.16 1.75 -19.41
C THR A 222 -2.01 2.94 -19.04
N ASN A 223 -3.27 2.97 -19.55
CA ASN A 223 -4.27 3.95 -19.17
C ASN A 223 -5.05 3.58 -17.90
N ALA A 224 -4.46 2.73 -17.05
CA ALA A 224 -5.11 2.20 -15.85
C ALA A 224 -4.81 3.03 -14.59
N PHE A 225 -4.56 4.31 -14.72
CA PHE A 225 -4.29 5.22 -13.61
C PHE A 225 -5.55 5.54 -12.78
N SER A 226 -5.33 5.99 -11.55
CA SER A 226 -6.40 6.44 -10.66
C SER A 226 -6.91 7.82 -11.08
N LYS A 227 -8.24 8.00 -11.16
CA LYS A 227 -8.85 9.29 -11.47
C LYS A 227 -9.05 10.18 -10.25
N LYS A 228 -9.14 9.57 -9.06
CA LYS A 228 -9.33 10.26 -7.77
C LYS A 228 -8.32 9.73 -6.77
N PHE A 229 -7.70 10.64 -6.02
CA PHE A 229 -6.72 10.31 -5.00
C PHE A 229 -7.31 9.43 -3.89
N ASP A 230 -8.49 9.77 -3.38
CA ASP A 230 -9.15 8.97 -2.33
C ASP A 230 -9.38 7.52 -2.75
N ASN A 231 -9.85 7.31 -3.99
CA ASN A 231 -10.03 5.94 -4.51
C ASN A 231 -8.69 5.22 -4.72
N HIS A 232 -7.60 5.96 -4.91
CA HIS A 232 -6.25 5.38 -4.93
C HIS A 232 -5.86 4.89 -3.53
N CYS A 233 -6.09 5.70 -2.50
CA CYS A 233 -5.83 5.33 -1.12
C CYS A 233 -6.69 4.14 -0.67
N HIS A 234 -8.00 4.13 -0.99
CA HIS A 234 -8.89 3.04 -0.60
C HIS A 234 -8.51 1.69 -1.21
N VAL A 235 -8.07 1.66 -2.47
CA VAL A 235 -7.64 0.37 -3.04
C VAL A 235 -6.32 -0.09 -2.46
N LEU A 236 -5.43 0.80 -2.07
CA LEU A 236 -4.19 0.45 -1.38
C LEU A 236 -4.48 -0.15 0.00
N ALA A 237 -5.38 0.46 0.78
CA ALA A 237 -5.80 -0.08 2.07
C ALA A 237 -6.39 -1.49 1.93
N LEU A 238 -7.31 -1.68 0.98
CA LEU A 238 -7.87 -3.00 0.68
C LEU A 238 -6.78 -4.00 0.25
N TYR A 239 -5.86 -3.58 -0.62
CA TYR A 239 -4.77 -4.43 -1.11
C TYR A 239 -3.82 -4.85 0.02
N PHE A 240 -3.39 -3.93 0.89
CA PHE A 240 -2.46 -4.26 1.96
C PHE A 240 -3.08 -5.13 3.05
N VAL A 241 -4.36 -4.96 3.37
CA VAL A 241 -5.07 -5.89 4.25
C VAL A 241 -5.20 -7.27 3.60
N HIS A 242 -5.57 -7.34 2.31
CA HIS A 242 -5.57 -8.61 1.59
C HIS A 242 -4.18 -9.27 1.58
N TYR A 243 -3.13 -8.53 1.28
CA TYR A 243 -1.75 -9.02 1.23
C TYR A 243 -1.30 -9.56 2.60
N ASN A 244 -1.55 -8.82 3.67
CA ASN A 244 -1.11 -9.17 5.01
C ASN A 244 -1.92 -10.32 5.63
N PHE A 245 -3.23 -10.37 5.42
CA PHE A 245 -4.13 -11.23 6.18
C PHE A 245 -4.82 -12.33 5.38
N CYS A 246 -5.05 -12.11 4.07
CA CYS A 246 -5.86 -13.02 3.27
C CYS A 246 -5.05 -13.84 2.26
N ARG A 247 -3.85 -13.36 1.90
CA ARG A 247 -3.05 -14.00 0.87
C ARG A 247 -2.06 -14.99 1.47
N GLN A 248 -2.06 -16.22 0.96
CA GLN A 248 -1.05 -17.22 1.26
C GLN A 248 0.27 -16.91 0.56
N HIS A 249 1.38 -17.03 1.28
CA HIS A 249 2.72 -16.82 0.76
C HIS A 249 3.49 -18.15 0.69
N LYS A 250 3.90 -18.53 -0.51
CA LYS A 250 4.68 -19.77 -0.71
C LYS A 250 5.98 -19.79 0.10
N SER A 251 6.65 -18.64 0.21
CA SER A 251 7.89 -18.49 0.99
C SER A 251 7.69 -18.57 2.50
N LEU A 252 6.46 -18.52 2.99
CA LEU A 252 6.08 -18.66 4.40
C LEU A 252 5.37 -20.00 4.68
N GLY A 253 5.58 -21.00 3.83
CA GLY A 253 4.92 -22.30 4.01
C GLY A 253 3.42 -22.31 3.75
N GLY A 254 2.87 -21.29 3.06
CA GLY A 254 1.44 -21.21 2.72
C GLY A 254 0.59 -20.46 3.75
N ILE A 255 1.19 -19.83 4.75
CA ILE A 255 0.49 -18.93 5.68
C ILE A 255 0.56 -17.46 5.21
N SER A 256 -0.21 -16.59 5.86
CA SER A 256 -0.19 -15.16 5.57
C SER A 256 0.94 -14.44 6.33
N PRO A 257 1.39 -13.26 5.87
CA PRO A 257 2.35 -12.42 6.61
C PRO A 257 1.91 -12.08 8.03
N ALA A 258 0.63 -11.85 8.26
CA ALA A 258 0.08 -11.56 9.57
C ALA A 258 0.15 -12.76 10.51
N MET A 259 -0.03 -13.99 9.98
CA MET A 259 0.16 -15.21 10.75
C MET A 259 1.63 -15.43 11.11
N GLU A 260 2.54 -15.23 10.17
CA GLU A 260 3.99 -15.34 10.42
C GLU A 260 4.49 -14.28 11.43
N ALA A 261 3.89 -13.10 11.42
CA ALA A 261 4.19 -12.03 12.37
C ALA A 261 3.54 -12.25 13.76
N GLY A 262 2.72 -13.28 13.93
CA GLY A 262 2.02 -13.59 15.19
C GLY A 262 0.88 -12.63 15.54
N ILE A 263 0.39 -11.82 14.58
CA ILE A 263 -0.74 -10.89 14.78
C ILE A 263 -2.09 -11.45 14.34
N SER A 264 -2.10 -12.60 13.68
CA SER A 264 -3.30 -13.37 13.35
C SER A 264 -3.04 -14.86 13.57
N ASN A 265 -4.03 -15.57 14.09
CA ASN A 265 -3.95 -17.03 14.25
C ASN A 265 -4.57 -17.80 13.07
N GLU A 266 -5.20 -17.10 12.13
CA GLU A 266 -5.90 -17.72 11.02
C GLU A 266 -5.74 -16.91 9.74
N LEU A 267 -5.92 -17.59 8.60
CA LEU A 267 -5.99 -16.96 7.29
C LEU A 267 -7.38 -16.35 7.11
N LEU A 268 -7.43 -15.03 6.98
CA LEU A 268 -8.69 -14.32 6.73
C LEU A 268 -9.09 -14.38 5.24
N ASP A 269 -10.31 -14.00 4.93
CA ASP A 269 -10.85 -13.92 3.56
C ASP A 269 -11.60 -12.60 3.30
N MET A 270 -12.10 -12.42 2.08
CA MET A 270 -12.85 -11.22 1.75
C MET A 270 -14.24 -11.15 2.41
N LYS A 271 -14.77 -12.23 2.95
CA LYS A 271 -16.00 -12.19 3.75
C LYS A 271 -15.73 -11.54 5.10
N PHE A 272 -14.54 -11.74 5.67
CA PHE A 272 -14.09 -11.00 6.84
C PHE A 272 -14.07 -9.49 6.57
N VAL A 273 -13.50 -9.06 5.43
CA VAL A 273 -13.49 -7.62 5.05
C VAL A 273 -14.92 -7.08 4.89
N VAL A 274 -15.81 -7.87 4.31
CA VAL A 274 -17.25 -7.52 4.24
C VAL A 274 -17.86 -7.37 5.64
N GLY A 275 -17.48 -8.20 6.58
CA GLY A 275 -17.86 -8.09 8.00
C GLY A 275 -17.39 -6.78 8.64
N LEU A 276 -16.14 -6.37 8.38
CA LEU A 276 -15.61 -5.07 8.84
C LEU A 276 -16.45 -3.89 8.31
N ILE A 277 -16.80 -3.92 7.01
CA ILE A 277 -17.68 -2.89 6.42
C ILE A 277 -19.04 -2.85 7.15
N ASP A 278 -19.60 -4.01 7.47
CA ASP A 278 -20.91 -4.09 8.11
C ASP A 278 -20.90 -3.60 9.56
N THR A 279 -19.78 -3.83 10.27
CA THR A 279 -19.55 -3.34 11.63
C THR A 279 -19.40 -1.83 11.67
N ASN A 280 -18.67 -1.25 10.72
CA ASN A 280 -18.40 0.19 10.62
C ASN A 280 -19.55 0.97 9.96
N ALA A 281 -20.54 0.27 9.39
CA ALA A 281 -21.66 0.93 8.74
C ALA A 281 -22.49 1.78 9.72
N PRO A 282 -22.82 3.03 9.39
CA PRO A 282 -23.66 3.86 10.25
C PRO A 282 -25.02 3.17 10.46
N LYS A 283 -25.43 3.06 11.73
CA LYS A 283 -26.75 2.49 12.08
C LYS A 283 -27.84 3.33 11.42
N PRO A 284 -28.78 2.71 10.69
CA PRO A 284 -29.86 3.45 10.04
C PRO A 284 -30.69 4.18 11.10
N ASN A 285 -30.71 5.50 11.04
CA ASN A 285 -31.55 6.33 11.89
C ASN A 285 -33.01 6.31 11.37
N ARG A 286 -33.64 5.13 11.44
CA ARG A 286 -35.05 4.94 11.03
C ARG A 286 -35.92 4.71 12.25
N PRO A 287 -37.07 5.40 12.35
CA PRO A 287 -38.03 5.10 13.40
C PRO A 287 -38.48 3.63 13.28
N LYS A 288 -38.52 2.92 14.40
CA LYS A 288 -38.94 1.50 14.45
C LYS A 288 -40.39 1.30 13.98
N THR A 289 -41.22 2.33 14.00
CA THR A 289 -42.60 2.32 13.55
C THR A 289 -42.91 3.59 12.74
N TYR A 290 -43.53 3.40 11.58
CA TYR A 290 -44.10 4.53 10.83
C TYR A 290 -45.50 4.82 11.38
N LYS A 291 -45.76 6.04 11.89
CA LYS A 291 -47.12 6.48 12.12
C LYS A 291 -47.86 6.52 10.79
N LYS A 292 -48.99 5.76 10.66
CA LYS A 292 -49.87 5.91 9.51
C LYS A 292 -50.30 7.38 9.45
N ARG A 293 -50.10 8.01 8.28
CA ARG A 293 -50.71 9.32 8.04
C ARG A 293 -52.24 9.11 8.19
N ALA A 294 -52.85 9.88 9.11
CA ALA A 294 -54.31 10.01 9.13
C ALA A 294 -54.72 10.58 7.77
N LYS A 295 -55.70 9.95 7.12
CA LYS A 295 -56.34 10.46 5.89
C LYS A 295 -57.11 11.69 6.18
#